data_f33b7c004ccfe5a7a605dae503ecaa70
#
_entry.id   f33b7c004ccfe5a7a605dae503ecaa70
#
_cell.length_a   1.000
_cell.length_b   1.000
_cell.length_c   1.000
_cell.angle_alpha   90.00
_cell.angle_beta   90.00
_cell.angle_gamma   90.00
#
_symmetry.space_group_name_H-M   'P 1'
#
loop_
_entity.id
_entity.type
_entity.pdbx_description
1 polymer ?
#
loop_
_entity_poly.entity_id
_entity_poly.type
_entity_poly.pdbx_seq_one_letter_code
_entity_poly.pdbx_strand_id
1 'polypeptide(L)'
;MLLSCNNDQKHHFKGEISSKNNSKKQETFGIVIHGGAGTILKQNMNDSLENAYLEKLEEAIKIGHTILRAGGTSLEAVSATINSMEDCSLFNAGKGAVFTHEGTNELDASIMDGATLNAGAVSGVKHIKNPIDLALSIMNDSPHVMLSGEGAEEFAREQGFKMTDPSYFYTEKRMQSLQKIKEIELRKKHKSLSFEDPFIKDSKFGTVGCVALDKNGNLAAGTSTGGMTNKRWNRIGDAPIIGAGTYANNSTCAVSSTGWGEFFIRAMVAHDISAMMEYKGITLQEAAKIVIQQKVPDLGGDGGIVAIDKDGNIAMEFNTAGMYRAHMNAKGELIVKIYKDE
;
A
#
# COMPACT_ATOMS: atom_id res chain seq x y z
N MET A 1 43.64 51.48 54.13
CA MET A 1 42.70 51.21 55.23
C MET A 1 41.80 50.09 54.77
N LEU A 2 42.13 48.84 55.13
CA LEU A 2 41.57 48.07 56.26
C LEU A 2 40.02 48.18 56.35
N LEU A 3 39.25 47.17 56.16
CA LEU A 3 38.98 46.04 57.06
C LEU A 3 38.24 44.91 56.35
N SER A 4 38.71 43.72 56.57
CA SER A 4 38.16 42.36 56.58
C SER A 4 36.82 42.23 57.32
N CYS A 5 35.96 41.34 56.90
CA CYS A 5 35.20 40.40 57.74
C CYS A 5 34.74 39.17 56.98
N ASN A 6 35.24 38.03 57.42
CA ASN A 6 34.75 36.69 57.14
C ASN A 6 33.32 36.52 57.64
N ASN A 7 32.54 35.71 56.90
CA ASN A 7 31.58 34.81 57.55
C ASN A 7 31.32 33.59 56.67
N ASP A 8 31.84 32.46 57.14
CA ASP A 8 31.53 31.10 56.68
C ASP A 8 30.08 30.75 57.04
N GLN A 9 29.25 30.44 56.06
CA GLN A 9 28.09 29.61 56.27
C GLN A 9 28.07 28.46 55.26
N LYS A 10 28.41 27.28 55.77
CA LYS A 10 28.23 26.01 55.08
C LYS A 10 26.76 25.66 55.00
N HIS A 11 26.14 25.83 53.83
CA HIS A 11 24.86 25.21 53.54
C HIS A 11 25.11 23.82 52.94
N HIS A 12 24.79 22.77 53.69
CA HIS A 12 24.63 21.43 53.24
C HIS A 12 23.42 21.34 52.28
N PHE A 13 23.63 21.31 50.98
CA PHE A 13 22.65 20.83 50.06
C PHE A 13 22.60 19.29 50.10
N LYS A 14 21.57 18.73 50.73
CA LYS A 14 21.15 17.36 50.54
C LYS A 14 20.60 17.25 49.09
N GLY A 15 21.38 16.66 48.19
CA GLY A 15 20.89 16.29 46.86
C GLY A 15 19.86 15.18 47.00
N GLU A 16 18.59 15.51 46.77
CA GLU A 16 17.57 14.52 46.47
C GLU A 16 17.92 13.89 45.13
N ILE A 17 18.30 12.61 45.15
CA ILE A 17 18.43 11.77 43.95
C ILE A 17 17.00 11.53 43.47
N SER A 18 16.55 12.38 42.53
CA SER A 18 15.36 12.13 41.75
C SER A 18 15.58 10.84 40.96
N SER A 19 14.96 9.75 41.40
CA SER A 19 14.85 8.54 40.64
C SER A 19 14.09 8.87 39.33
N LYS A 20 14.83 9.07 38.24
CA LYS A 20 14.23 9.08 36.91
C LYS A 20 13.52 7.73 36.72
N ASN A 21 12.21 7.73 36.89
CA ASN A 21 11.35 6.67 36.39
C ASN A 21 11.62 6.57 34.89
N ASN A 22 12.49 5.65 34.49
CA ASN A 22 12.60 5.14 33.14
C ASN A 22 11.32 4.32 32.87
N SER A 23 10.19 5.00 32.64
CA SER A 23 9.09 4.35 31.93
C SER A 23 9.67 3.95 30.57
N LYS A 24 9.91 2.65 30.36
CA LYS A 24 10.24 2.12 29.04
C LYS A 24 9.16 2.64 28.09
N LYS A 25 9.53 3.54 27.19
CA LYS A 25 8.67 4.01 26.11
C LYS A 25 8.20 2.74 25.41
N GLN A 26 6.92 2.45 25.44
CA GLN A 26 6.37 1.26 24.81
C GLN A 26 6.76 1.34 23.34
N GLU A 27 7.50 0.33 22.84
CA GLU A 27 7.89 0.29 21.42
C GLU A 27 6.64 0.29 20.59
N THR A 28 6.48 1.32 19.74
CA THR A 28 5.36 1.43 18.82
C THR A 28 5.84 1.00 17.44
N PHE A 29 5.27 -0.07 16.91
CA PHE A 29 5.44 -0.49 15.53
C PHE A 29 4.16 -1.18 15.07
N GLY A 30 3.94 -1.24 13.78
CA GLY A 30 2.74 -1.85 13.23
C GLY A 30 2.78 -1.96 11.73
N ILE A 31 1.87 -2.78 11.20
CA ILE A 31 1.77 -3.04 9.77
C ILE A 31 0.30 -3.16 9.38
N VAL A 32 -0.04 -2.63 8.22
CA VAL A 32 -1.39 -2.70 7.65
C VAL A 32 -1.29 -3.05 6.18
N ILE A 33 -2.15 -3.95 5.71
CA ILE A 33 -2.17 -4.41 4.31
C ILE A 33 -3.57 -4.35 3.72
N HIS A 34 -3.62 -4.24 2.38
CA HIS A 34 -4.81 -4.53 1.60
C HIS A 34 -4.50 -5.48 0.43
N GLY A 35 -5.49 -6.28 0.07
CA GLY A 35 -5.48 -7.16 -1.11
C GLY A 35 -6.45 -6.71 -2.20
N GLY A 36 -6.88 -5.43 -2.15
CA GLY A 36 -7.83 -4.85 -3.08
C GLY A 36 -9.18 -4.54 -2.48
N ALA A 37 -9.83 -3.51 -3.03
CA ALA A 37 -11.22 -3.13 -2.73
C ALA A 37 -12.09 -3.35 -3.97
N GLY A 38 -13.41 -3.52 -3.79
CA GLY A 38 -14.34 -3.70 -4.93
C GLY A 38 -15.71 -4.20 -4.52
N THR A 39 -16.46 -4.77 -5.48
CA THR A 39 -17.75 -5.42 -5.27
C THR A 39 -17.56 -6.81 -4.64
N ILE A 40 -16.90 -6.83 -3.48
CA ILE A 40 -16.59 -8.04 -2.73
C ILE A 40 -17.76 -8.32 -1.80
N LEU A 41 -18.69 -9.18 -2.25
CA LEU A 41 -19.89 -9.54 -1.52
C LEU A 41 -19.80 -11.00 -1.04
N LYS A 42 -20.22 -11.25 0.19
CA LYS A 42 -20.22 -12.61 0.78
C LYS A 42 -21.00 -13.61 -0.06
N GLN A 43 -22.13 -13.21 -0.61
CA GLN A 43 -22.95 -14.06 -1.47
C GLN A 43 -22.27 -14.52 -2.78
N ASN A 44 -21.20 -13.84 -3.19
CA ASN A 44 -20.42 -14.14 -4.41
C ASN A 44 -19.14 -14.96 -4.13
N MET A 45 -18.93 -15.34 -2.85
CA MET A 45 -17.73 -16.04 -2.41
C MET A 45 -18.13 -17.32 -1.66
N ASN A 46 -17.58 -18.45 -2.05
CA ASN A 46 -17.74 -19.67 -1.28
C ASN A 46 -16.74 -19.71 -0.12
N ASP A 47 -17.04 -20.52 0.89
CA ASP A 47 -16.25 -20.61 2.13
C ASP A 47 -14.78 -20.97 1.86
N SER A 48 -14.51 -21.86 0.88
CA SER A 48 -13.14 -22.26 0.52
C SER A 48 -12.32 -21.09 -0.02
N LEU A 49 -12.90 -20.25 -0.87
CA LEU A 49 -12.23 -19.07 -1.43
C LEU A 49 -12.07 -17.98 -0.37
N GLU A 50 -13.08 -17.77 0.47
CA GLU A 50 -13.01 -16.82 1.60
C GLU A 50 -11.87 -17.19 2.54
N ASN A 51 -11.81 -18.45 2.97
CA ASN A 51 -10.73 -18.95 3.83
C ASN A 51 -9.35 -18.79 3.18
N ALA A 52 -9.21 -19.09 1.88
CA ALA A 52 -7.96 -18.90 1.17
C ALA A 52 -7.48 -17.43 1.18
N TYR A 53 -8.39 -16.46 1.04
CA TYR A 53 -8.04 -15.04 1.17
C TYR A 53 -7.64 -14.68 2.60
N LEU A 54 -8.40 -15.11 3.61
CA LEU A 54 -8.12 -14.84 5.02
C LEU A 54 -6.76 -15.41 5.43
N GLU A 55 -6.48 -16.67 5.10
CA GLU A 55 -5.22 -17.34 5.38
C GLU A 55 -4.03 -16.64 4.70
N LYS A 56 -4.19 -16.22 3.43
CA LYS A 56 -3.11 -15.56 2.71
C LYS A 56 -2.84 -14.13 3.21
N LEU A 57 -3.87 -13.39 3.62
CA LEU A 57 -3.69 -12.10 4.28
C LEU A 57 -2.98 -12.25 5.63
N GLU A 58 -3.37 -13.26 6.41
CA GLU A 58 -2.73 -13.57 7.69
C GLU A 58 -1.26 -13.97 7.51
N GLU A 59 -0.96 -14.82 6.53
CA GLU A 59 0.41 -15.21 6.17
C GLU A 59 1.25 -13.98 5.81
N ALA A 60 0.77 -13.17 4.87
CA ALA A 60 1.49 -12.02 4.36
C ALA A 60 1.80 -10.99 5.46
N ILE A 61 0.81 -10.65 6.30
CA ILE A 61 1.03 -9.66 7.36
C ILE A 61 1.98 -10.16 8.45
N LYS A 62 1.97 -11.46 8.77
CA LYS A 62 2.89 -12.08 9.73
C LYS A 62 4.35 -12.02 9.27
N ILE A 63 4.62 -12.08 7.96
CA ILE A 63 5.97 -11.92 7.40
C ILE A 63 6.51 -10.54 7.78
N GLY A 64 5.81 -9.47 7.40
CA GLY A 64 6.26 -8.12 7.70
C GLY A 64 6.30 -7.80 9.20
N HIS A 65 5.29 -8.24 9.96
CA HIS A 65 5.29 -8.05 11.42
C HIS A 65 6.48 -8.76 12.09
N THR A 66 6.90 -9.93 11.62
CA THR A 66 8.05 -10.64 12.15
C THR A 66 9.35 -9.86 11.92
N ILE A 67 9.50 -9.22 10.76
CA ILE A 67 10.64 -8.34 10.43
C ILE A 67 10.65 -7.15 11.41
N LEU A 68 9.53 -6.45 11.55
CA LEU A 68 9.42 -5.29 12.46
C LEU A 68 9.71 -5.67 13.92
N ARG A 69 9.16 -6.79 14.38
CA ARG A 69 9.38 -7.30 15.73
C ARG A 69 10.85 -7.62 15.99
N ALA A 70 11.56 -8.11 14.99
CA ALA A 70 13.00 -8.39 15.06
C ALA A 70 13.87 -7.11 15.00
N GLY A 71 13.27 -5.93 14.73
CA GLY A 71 13.99 -4.65 14.61
C GLY A 71 14.42 -4.31 13.18
N GLY A 72 13.88 -5.03 12.18
CA GLY A 72 14.04 -4.69 10.77
C GLY A 72 13.28 -3.40 10.41
N THR A 73 13.59 -2.86 9.25
CA THR A 73 13.05 -1.58 8.76
C THR A 73 11.62 -1.72 8.22
N SER A 74 10.89 -0.61 8.19
CA SER A 74 9.57 -0.52 7.56
C SER A 74 9.62 -0.85 6.06
N LEU A 75 10.69 -0.47 5.35
CA LEU A 75 10.89 -0.80 3.93
C LEU A 75 11.04 -2.31 3.71
N GLU A 76 11.87 -3.01 4.52
CA GLU A 76 12.03 -4.47 4.47
C GLU A 76 10.69 -5.17 4.73
N ALA A 77 9.93 -4.71 5.73
CA ALA A 77 8.64 -5.27 6.06
C ALA A 77 7.62 -5.08 4.93
N VAL A 78 7.55 -3.89 4.31
CA VAL A 78 6.67 -3.58 3.18
C VAL A 78 7.01 -4.45 1.97
N SER A 79 8.29 -4.48 1.55
CA SER A 79 8.72 -5.26 0.39
C SER A 79 8.43 -6.75 0.58
N ALA A 80 8.85 -7.37 1.69
CA ALA A 80 8.66 -8.79 1.95
C ALA A 80 7.17 -9.18 2.03
N THR A 81 6.33 -8.31 2.59
CA THR A 81 4.89 -8.53 2.67
C THR A 81 4.24 -8.50 1.29
N ILE A 82 4.57 -7.50 0.46
CA ILE A 82 4.05 -7.39 -0.89
C ILE A 82 4.54 -8.53 -1.76
N ASN A 83 5.81 -8.96 -1.65
CA ASN A 83 6.35 -10.13 -2.34
C ASN A 83 5.51 -11.38 -2.10
N SER A 84 5.14 -11.65 -0.85
CA SER A 84 4.26 -12.77 -0.51
C SER A 84 2.90 -12.69 -1.20
N MET A 85 2.37 -11.47 -1.39
CA MET A 85 1.09 -11.25 -2.07
C MET A 85 1.24 -11.30 -3.61
N GLU A 86 2.34 -10.80 -4.18
CA GLU A 86 2.68 -10.90 -5.60
C GLU A 86 2.90 -12.35 -6.05
N ASP A 87 3.43 -13.21 -5.18
CA ASP A 87 3.63 -14.63 -5.45
C ASP A 87 2.33 -15.46 -5.37
N CYS A 88 1.20 -14.82 -5.02
CA CYS A 88 -0.11 -15.46 -4.86
C CYS A 88 -1.06 -15.11 -6.00
N SER A 89 -1.68 -16.12 -6.62
CA SER A 89 -2.65 -15.92 -7.71
C SER A 89 -4.02 -15.36 -7.29
N LEU A 90 -4.28 -15.23 -5.99
CA LEU A 90 -5.55 -14.68 -5.49
C LEU A 90 -5.67 -13.17 -5.77
N PHE A 91 -4.58 -12.42 -5.63
CA PHE A 91 -4.55 -10.96 -5.75
C PHE A 91 -4.22 -10.50 -7.17
N ASN A 92 -4.59 -9.29 -7.52
CA ASN A 92 -4.22 -8.66 -8.79
C ASN A 92 -2.88 -7.94 -8.68
N ALA A 93 -1.82 -8.70 -8.49
CA ALA A 93 -0.44 -8.25 -8.48
C ALA A 93 0.46 -9.46 -8.79
N GLY A 94 1.62 -9.26 -9.41
CA GLY A 94 2.54 -10.34 -9.74
C GLY A 94 1.84 -11.52 -10.43
N LYS A 95 1.91 -12.71 -9.84
CA LYS A 95 1.37 -13.96 -10.36
C LYS A 95 -0.14 -13.94 -10.67
N GLY A 96 -0.91 -13.15 -9.92
CA GLY A 96 -2.37 -13.05 -10.09
C GLY A 96 -2.82 -11.86 -10.92
N ALA A 97 -1.88 -11.17 -11.60
CA ALA A 97 -2.17 -9.98 -12.38
C ALA A 97 -3.21 -10.22 -13.47
N VAL A 98 -4.04 -9.22 -13.70
CA VAL A 98 -5.03 -9.22 -14.79
C VAL A 98 -4.37 -9.06 -16.14
N PHE A 99 -5.12 -9.38 -17.21
CA PHE A 99 -4.65 -9.28 -18.59
C PHE A 99 -5.03 -7.95 -19.24
N THR A 100 -4.11 -7.44 -20.06
CA THR A 100 -4.35 -6.34 -21.00
C THR A 100 -5.33 -6.76 -22.10
N HIS A 101 -5.74 -5.81 -22.93
CA HIS A 101 -6.55 -6.11 -24.12
C HIS A 101 -5.87 -7.10 -25.08
N GLU A 102 -4.56 -7.02 -25.19
CA GLU A 102 -3.72 -7.87 -26.04
C GLU A 102 -3.55 -9.28 -25.47
N GLY A 103 -3.97 -9.53 -24.22
CA GLY A 103 -3.82 -10.81 -23.54
C GLY A 103 -2.43 -11.03 -22.92
N THR A 104 -1.74 -9.95 -22.59
CA THR A 104 -0.49 -9.95 -21.83
C THR A 104 -0.72 -9.42 -20.40
N ASN A 105 0.22 -9.68 -19.49
CA ASN A 105 0.22 -9.05 -18.17
C ASN A 105 1.22 -7.88 -18.18
N GLU A 106 0.83 -6.75 -17.62
CA GLU A 106 1.67 -5.57 -17.40
C GLU A 106 1.55 -5.17 -15.94
N LEU A 107 2.70 -5.09 -15.28
CA LEU A 107 2.79 -4.93 -13.83
C LEU A 107 3.31 -3.55 -13.47
N ASP A 108 2.74 -2.98 -12.41
CA ASP A 108 3.08 -1.67 -11.88
C ASP A 108 3.32 -1.79 -10.37
N ALA A 109 4.33 -1.10 -9.83
CA ALA A 109 4.57 -1.03 -8.40
C ALA A 109 5.25 0.28 -7.99
N SER A 110 5.10 0.65 -6.72
CA SER A 110 5.88 1.72 -6.11
C SER A 110 6.13 1.46 -4.63
N ILE A 111 7.22 2.05 -4.12
CA ILE A 111 7.59 2.03 -2.72
C ILE A 111 8.14 3.41 -2.32
N MET A 112 7.89 3.83 -1.08
CA MET A 112 8.37 5.12 -0.58
C MET A 112 8.83 5.02 0.86
N ASP A 113 9.97 5.64 1.14
CA ASP A 113 10.55 5.82 2.48
C ASP A 113 10.07 7.14 3.09
N GLY A 114 9.38 7.06 4.23
CA GLY A 114 8.88 8.24 4.94
C GLY A 114 9.97 9.07 5.65
N ALA A 115 11.14 8.49 5.90
CA ALA A 115 12.25 9.18 6.57
C ALA A 115 12.98 10.15 5.64
N THR A 116 13.22 9.76 4.41
CA THR A 116 14.00 10.50 3.43
C THR A 116 13.15 11.12 2.32
N LEU A 117 11.90 10.68 2.19
CA LEU A 117 11.00 10.91 1.06
C LEU A 117 11.52 10.31 -0.26
N ASN A 118 12.52 9.45 -0.22
CA ASN A 118 12.96 8.70 -1.38
C ASN A 118 11.87 7.74 -1.81
N ALA A 119 11.73 7.57 -3.11
CA ALA A 119 10.73 6.70 -3.69
C ALA A 119 11.27 6.00 -4.94
N GLY A 120 10.73 4.82 -5.22
CA GLY A 120 10.96 4.12 -6.46
C GLY A 120 9.65 3.58 -7.02
N ALA A 121 9.52 3.62 -8.34
CA ALA A 121 8.33 3.17 -9.03
C ALA A 121 8.68 2.50 -10.37
N VAL A 122 7.87 1.53 -10.76
CA VAL A 122 7.95 0.87 -12.05
C VAL A 122 6.57 0.70 -12.64
N SER A 123 6.46 0.85 -13.95
CA SER A 123 5.20 0.62 -14.67
C SER A 123 5.38 -0.16 -15.98
N GLY A 124 4.38 -0.97 -16.34
CA GLY A 124 4.29 -1.65 -17.62
C GLY A 124 5.34 -2.73 -17.85
N VAL A 125 5.93 -3.32 -16.79
CA VAL A 125 6.88 -4.43 -16.92
C VAL A 125 6.15 -5.77 -17.10
N LYS A 126 6.74 -6.70 -17.86
CA LYS A 126 6.13 -7.96 -18.26
C LYS A 126 6.89 -9.21 -17.81
N HIS A 127 8.17 -9.03 -17.43
CA HIS A 127 9.08 -10.12 -17.13
C HIS A 127 9.68 -10.05 -15.72
N ILE A 128 9.12 -9.22 -14.86
CA ILE A 128 9.58 -9.05 -13.47
C ILE A 128 8.66 -9.78 -12.52
N LYS A 129 9.18 -10.81 -11.83
CA LYS A 129 8.39 -11.65 -10.93
C LYS A 129 7.75 -10.82 -9.82
N ASN A 130 8.57 -9.99 -9.18
CA ASN A 130 8.19 -9.15 -8.04
C ASN A 130 8.46 -7.67 -8.36
N PRO A 131 7.51 -6.94 -8.94
CA PRO A 131 7.68 -5.54 -9.30
C PRO A 131 8.04 -4.63 -8.13
N ILE A 132 7.62 -4.96 -6.90
CA ILE A 132 7.95 -4.18 -5.71
C ILE A 132 9.46 -4.16 -5.43
N ASP A 133 10.17 -5.27 -5.69
CA ASP A 133 11.62 -5.33 -5.52
C ASP A 133 12.34 -4.46 -6.57
N LEU A 134 11.82 -4.45 -7.80
CA LEU A 134 12.35 -3.55 -8.83
C LEU A 134 12.10 -2.08 -8.48
N ALA A 135 10.93 -1.75 -7.93
CA ALA A 135 10.66 -0.40 -7.43
C ALA A 135 11.63 0.00 -6.31
N LEU A 136 11.93 -0.91 -5.38
CA LEU A 136 12.91 -0.71 -4.31
C LEU A 136 14.33 -0.53 -4.88
N SER A 137 14.74 -1.31 -5.87
CA SER A 137 16.04 -1.17 -6.54
C SER A 137 16.13 0.15 -7.31
N ILE A 138 15.05 0.59 -7.99
CA ILE A 138 15.04 1.91 -8.64
C ILE A 138 15.28 3.03 -7.61
N MET A 139 14.68 2.95 -6.43
CA MET A 139 14.87 3.92 -5.35
C MET A 139 16.31 3.93 -4.83
N ASN A 140 16.95 2.77 -4.68
CA ASN A 140 18.23 2.64 -4.01
C ASN A 140 19.42 2.75 -4.97
N ASP A 141 19.29 2.25 -6.20
CA ASP A 141 20.40 1.97 -7.11
C ASP A 141 20.36 2.84 -8.37
N SER A 142 19.41 3.78 -8.46
CA SER A 142 19.32 4.71 -9.59
C SER A 142 19.11 6.16 -9.13
N PRO A 143 19.43 7.17 -9.97
CA PRO A 143 19.09 8.56 -9.70
C PRO A 143 17.62 8.90 -10.02
N HIS A 144 16.84 7.92 -10.48
CA HIS A 144 15.48 8.12 -10.96
C HIS A 144 14.46 7.67 -9.92
N VAL A 145 13.28 8.29 -9.94
CA VAL A 145 12.16 7.87 -9.11
C VAL A 145 11.30 6.82 -9.82
N MET A 146 11.17 6.90 -11.15
CA MET A 146 10.27 6.04 -11.91
C MET A 146 10.86 5.63 -13.25
N LEU A 147 10.81 4.32 -13.54
CA LEU A 147 11.13 3.72 -14.83
C LEU A 147 9.93 2.98 -15.40
N SER A 148 9.89 2.74 -16.72
CA SER A 148 8.76 2.06 -17.35
C SER A 148 9.15 1.15 -18.51
N GLY A 149 8.32 0.12 -18.74
CA GLY A 149 8.40 -0.77 -19.91
C GLY A 149 9.78 -1.40 -20.11
N GLU A 150 10.25 -1.42 -21.35
CA GLU A 150 11.52 -2.08 -21.73
C GLU A 150 12.72 -1.44 -21.04
N GLY A 151 12.74 -0.11 -20.85
CA GLY A 151 13.82 0.57 -20.13
C GLY A 151 13.92 0.16 -18.66
N ALA A 152 12.78 -0.06 -18.00
CA ALA A 152 12.77 -0.60 -16.64
C ALA A 152 13.27 -2.05 -16.57
N GLU A 153 12.96 -2.85 -17.59
CA GLU A 153 13.47 -4.23 -17.68
C GLU A 153 14.96 -4.31 -18.07
N GLU A 154 15.46 -3.34 -18.83
CA GLU A 154 16.90 -3.18 -19.09
C GLU A 154 17.64 -2.87 -17.79
N PHE A 155 17.21 -1.87 -17.04
CA PHE A 155 17.72 -1.58 -15.70
C PHE A 155 17.68 -2.82 -14.79
N ALA A 156 16.55 -3.55 -14.78
CA ALA A 156 16.44 -4.77 -13.99
C ALA A 156 17.51 -5.81 -14.34
N ARG A 157 17.82 -6.01 -15.64
CA ARG A 157 18.90 -6.93 -16.08
C ARG A 157 20.26 -6.44 -15.59
N GLU A 158 20.54 -5.15 -15.68
CA GLU A 158 21.78 -4.54 -15.18
C GLU A 158 21.95 -4.73 -13.67
N GLN A 159 20.83 -4.68 -12.91
CA GLN A 159 20.83 -4.94 -11.47
C GLN A 159 20.79 -6.44 -11.11
N GLY A 160 20.86 -7.33 -12.11
CA GLY A 160 20.90 -8.78 -11.89
C GLY A 160 19.57 -9.46 -11.61
N PHE A 161 18.44 -8.80 -11.89
CA PHE A 161 17.12 -9.42 -11.77
C PHE A 161 16.96 -10.56 -12.78
N LYS A 162 16.41 -11.67 -12.30
CA LYS A 162 16.07 -12.80 -13.17
C LYS A 162 14.78 -12.48 -13.93
N MET A 163 14.87 -12.50 -15.26
CA MET A 163 13.69 -12.33 -16.10
C MET A 163 12.79 -13.57 -16.02
N THR A 164 11.50 -13.32 -15.85
CA THR A 164 10.46 -14.34 -15.66
C THR A 164 9.69 -14.55 -16.95
N ASP A 165 9.44 -15.82 -17.32
CA ASP A 165 8.62 -16.13 -18.47
C ASP A 165 7.18 -15.66 -18.24
N PRO A 166 6.52 -15.00 -19.22
CA PRO A 166 5.15 -14.51 -19.08
C PRO A 166 4.11 -15.56 -18.70
N SER A 167 4.35 -16.85 -18.98
CA SER A 167 3.46 -17.93 -18.54
C SER A 167 3.33 -18.06 -17.03
N TYR A 168 4.29 -17.54 -16.26
CA TYR A 168 4.23 -17.48 -14.80
C TYR A 168 3.03 -16.68 -14.28
N PHE A 169 2.64 -15.63 -15.00
CA PHE A 169 1.54 -14.72 -14.63
C PHE A 169 0.18 -15.22 -15.13
N TYR A 170 0.17 -16.27 -15.99
CA TYR A 170 -1.08 -16.80 -16.53
C TYR A 170 -1.92 -17.46 -15.43
N THR A 171 -3.18 -17.03 -15.33
CA THR A 171 -4.19 -17.73 -14.55
C THR A 171 -5.48 -17.86 -15.37
N GLU A 172 -6.07 -19.04 -15.38
CA GLU A 172 -7.30 -19.34 -16.12
C GLU A 172 -8.45 -18.39 -15.72
N LYS A 173 -8.59 -18.13 -14.41
CA LYS A 173 -9.61 -17.21 -13.87
C LYS A 173 -9.49 -15.80 -14.46
N ARG A 174 -8.27 -15.26 -14.57
CA ARG A 174 -8.04 -13.91 -15.14
C ARG A 174 -8.26 -13.88 -16.65
N MET A 175 -7.86 -14.93 -17.37
CA MET A 175 -8.11 -15.05 -18.80
C MET A 175 -9.61 -15.11 -19.10
N GLN A 176 -10.38 -15.91 -18.37
CA GLN A 176 -11.84 -15.98 -18.49
C GLN A 176 -12.48 -14.62 -18.21
N SER A 177 -11.98 -13.88 -17.23
CA SER A 177 -12.45 -12.51 -16.94
C SER A 177 -12.21 -11.57 -18.13
N LEU A 178 -11.03 -11.63 -18.76
CA LEU A 178 -10.74 -10.85 -19.97
C LEU A 178 -11.72 -11.19 -21.11
N GLN A 179 -11.92 -12.49 -21.39
CA GLN A 179 -12.82 -12.95 -22.46
C GLN A 179 -14.24 -12.44 -22.23
N LYS A 180 -14.75 -12.58 -21.01
CA LYS A 180 -16.08 -12.09 -20.65
C LYS A 180 -16.25 -10.58 -20.84
N ILE A 181 -15.24 -9.77 -20.48
CA ILE A 181 -15.28 -8.32 -20.70
C ILE A 181 -15.27 -8.01 -22.22
N LYS A 182 -14.44 -8.68 -23.01
CA LYS A 182 -14.40 -8.49 -24.46
C LYS A 182 -15.75 -8.85 -25.11
N GLU A 183 -16.41 -9.93 -24.68
CA GLU A 183 -17.76 -10.27 -25.16
C GLU A 183 -18.80 -9.20 -24.83
N ILE A 184 -18.74 -8.65 -23.60
CA ILE A 184 -19.62 -7.57 -23.19
C ILE A 184 -19.38 -6.32 -24.05
N GLU A 185 -18.14 -5.94 -24.31
CA GLU A 185 -17.79 -4.81 -25.18
C GLU A 185 -18.29 -5.01 -26.61
N LEU A 186 -18.16 -6.21 -27.17
CA LEU A 186 -18.67 -6.55 -28.52
C LEU A 186 -20.20 -6.37 -28.60
N ARG A 187 -20.93 -6.86 -27.58
CA ARG A 187 -22.40 -6.71 -27.51
C ARG A 187 -22.80 -5.23 -27.35
N LYS A 188 -21.96 -4.41 -26.70
CA LYS A 188 -22.19 -2.98 -26.46
C LYS A 188 -21.96 -2.11 -27.69
N LYS A 189 -21.08 -2.48 -28.63
CA LYS A 189 -20.94 -1.76 -29.91
C LYS A 189 -22.27 -1.68 -30.69
N HIS A 190 -23.24 -2.50 -30.33
CA HIS A 190 -24.58 -2.50 -30.90
C HIS A 190 -25.65 -1.75 -30.06
N LYS A 191 -25.32 -1.25 -28.85
CA LYS A 191 -26.20 -0.45 -27.97
C LYS A 191 -25.34 0.55 -27.20
N SER A 192 -25.73 1.83 -27.22
CA SER A 192 -25.09 2.87 -26.41
C SER A 192 -25.21 2.51 -24.91
N LEU A 193 -24.10 2.10 -24.28
CA LEU A 193 -24.08 1.70 -22.89
C LEU A 193 -23.07 2.54 -22.09
N SER A 194 -23.48 2.92 -20.88
CA SER A 194 -22.70 3.74 -19.95
C SER A 194 -21.55 2.95 -19.28
N PHE A 195 -20.55 3.65 -18.75
CA PHE A 195 -19.47 3.12 -17.93
C PHE A 195 -19.96 2.54 -16.58
N GLU A 196 -21.26 2.59 -16.30
CA GLU A 196 -21.89 2.18 -15.04
C GLU A 196 -22.21 0.67 -14.94
N ASP A 197 -21.84 -0.14 -15.96
CA ASP A 197 -22.07 -1.59 -15.90
C ASP A 197 -21.29 -2.19 -14.71
N PRO A 198 -21.98 -2.86 -13.76
CA PRO A 198 -21.33 -3.42 -12.56
C PRO A 198 -20.16 -4.35 -12.88
N PHE A 199 -20.23 -5.11 -13.98
CA PHE A 199 -19.17 -6.03 -14.37
C PHE A 199 -17.90 -5.32 -14.85
N ILE A 200 -18.04 -4.16 -15.54
CA ILE A 200 -16.89 -3.32 -15.90
C ILE A 200 -16.34 -2.68 -14.62
N LYS A 201 -17.20 -2.29 -13.70
CA LYS A 201 -16.82 -1.73 -12.40
C LYS A 201 -15.99 -2.74 -11.59
N ASP A 202 -16.43 -4.00 -11.50
CA ASP A 202 -15.72 -5.07 -10.79
C ASP A 202 -14.37 -5.46 -11.39
N SER A 203 -14.19 -5.24 -12.69
CA SER A 203 -12.94 -5.55 -13.39
C SER A 203 -11.78 -4.61 -13.08
N LYS A 204 -12.04 -3.53 -12.37
CA LYS A 204 -11.10 -2.43 -12.11
C LYS A 204 -10.31 -2.57 -10.81
N PHE A 205 -10.65 -3.53 -9.94
CA PHE A 205 -10.15 -3.62 -8.57
C PHE A 205 -9.23 -4.82 -8.33
N GLY A 206 -8.36 -4.72 -7.31
CA GLY A 206 -7.57 -5.86 -6.85
C GLY A 206 -6.09 -5.60 -6.63
N THR A 207 -5.66 -4.37 -6.48
CA THR A 207 -4.29 -3.95 -6.13
C THR A 207 -3.90 -4.46 -4.74
N VAL A 208 -2.64 -4.85 -4.51
CA VAL A 208 -2.11 -5.14 -3.17
C VAL A 208 -1.32 -3.95 -2.64
N GLY A 209 -1.30 -3.79 -1.33
CA GLY A 209 -0.51 -2.75 -0.70
C GLY A 209 -0.21 -3.01 0.74
N CYS A 210 0.84 -2.36 1.22
CA CYS A 210 1.33 -2.46 2.58
C CYS A 210 1.86 -1.11 3.06
N VAL A 211 1.57 -0.80 4.32
CA VAL A 211 2.18 0.32 5.04
C VAL A 211 2.70 -0.18 6.38
N ALA A 212 3.86 0.33 6.81
CA ALA A 212 4.50 -0.09 8.04
C ALA A 212 5.13 1.08 8.79
N LEU A 213 5.12 0.97 10.12
CA LEU A 213 5.87 1.78 11.07
C LEU A 213 6.87 0.87 11.78
N ASP A 214 8.17 1.16 11.72
CA ASP A 214 9.18 0.38 12.43
C ASP A 214 9.47 0.92 13.84
N LYS A 215 10.29 0.18 14.61
CA LYS A 215 10.65 0.53 15.98
C LYS A 215 11.48 1.82 16.10
N ASN A 216 12.08 2.29 14.99
CA ASN A 216 12.83 3.53 14.93
C ASN A 216 11.92 4.74 14.62
N GLY A 217 10.63 4.50 14.40
CA GLY A 217 9.65 5.53 14.04
C GLY A 217 9.63 5.86 12.55
N ASN A 218 10.23 5.02 11.70
CA ASN A 218 10.21 5.24 10.26
C ASN A 218 8.98 4.58 9.63
N LEU A 219 8.35 5.32 8.75
CA LEU A 219 7.20 4.92 7.96
C LEU A 219 7.65 4.48 6.55
N ALA A 220 7.00 3.46 6.01
CA ALA A 220 7.11 3.11 4.60
C ALA A 220 5.75 2.71 4.03
N ALA A 221 5.57 2.93 2.73
CA ALA A 221 4.40 2.51 1.97
C ALA A 221 4.84 1.82 0.68
N GLY A 222 4.07 0.83 0.24
CA GLY A 222 4.24 0.20 -1.06
C GLY A 222 2.91 -0.28 -1.63
N THR A 223 2.82 -0.29 -2.95
CA THR A 223 1.64 -0.71 -3.71
C THR A 223 2.07 -1.46 -4.95
N SER A 224 1.40 -2.56 -5.30
CA SER A 224 1.68 -3.36 -6.50
C SER A 224 0.40 -3.84 -7.18
N THR A 225 0.38 -3.86 -8.53
CA THR A 225 -0.82 -4.20 -9.29
C THR A 225 -0.53 -4.69 -10.70
N GLY A 226 -1.48 -5.47 -11.26
CA GLY A 226 -1.60 -5.71 -12.70
C GLY A 226 -2.45 -4.65 -13.43
N GLY A 227 -2.95 -3.64 -12.71
CA GLY A 227 -3.84 -2.62 -13.25
C GLY A 227 -5.28 -3.10 -13.41
N MET A 228 -5.93 -2.73 -14.49
CA MET A 228 -7.33 -3.01 -14.81
C MET A 228 -7.44 -4.08 -15.91
N THR A 229 -8.34 -5.04 -15.75
CA THR A 229 -8.61 -6.05 -16.79
C THR A 229 -9.02 -5.39 -18.10
N ASN A 230 -8.47 -5.87 -19.21
CA ASN A 230 -8.72 -5.34 -20.56
C ASN A 230 -8.19 -3.89 -20.76
N LYS A 231 -7.23 -3.45 -19.93
CA LYS A 231 -6.55 -2.16 -20.14
C LYS A 231 -5.87 -2.10 -21.52
N ARG A 232 -5.84 -0.92 -22.11
CA ARG A 232 -5.28 -0.65 -23.44
C ARG A 232 -4.26 0.47 -23.37
N TRP A 233 -3.45 0.59 -24.44
CA TRP A 233 -2.55 1.73 -24.65
C TRP A 233 -1.58 1.96 -23.50
N ASN A 234 -1.11 0.86 -22.89
CA ASN A 234 -0.22 0.90 -21.72
C ASN A 234 -0.79 1.72 -20.56
N ARG A 235 -2.11 1.60 -20.31
CA ARG A 235 -2.77 2.35 -19.24
C ARG A 235 -2.10 2.08 -17.90
N ILE A 236 -1.75 3.15 -17.20
CA ILE A 236 -1.20 3.16 -15.85
C ILE A 236 -2.28 3.68 -14.89
N GLY A 237 -2.45 2.99 -13.75
CA GLY A 237 -3.30 3.43 -12.65
C GLY A 237 -2.54 4.25 -11.60
N ASP A 238 -3.13 4.36 -10.43
CA ASP A 238 -2.57 5.09 -9.30
C ASP A 238 -1.39 4.39 -8.62
N ALA A 239 -1.34 3.07 -8.66
CA ALA A 239 -0.39 2.27 -7.88
C ALA A 239 1.09 2.70 -8.05
N PRO A 240 1.63 2.98 -9.26
CA PRO A 240 3.01 3.42 -9.40
C PRO A 240 3.19 4.95 -9.24
N ILE A 241 2.13 5.69 -9.01
CA ILE A 241 2.17 7.17 -8.91
C ILE A 241 2.34 7.58 -7.45
N ILE A 242 3.54 8.07 -7.10
CA ILE A 242 3.83 8.61 -5.77
C ILE A 242 2.90 9.80 -5.48
N GLY A 243 2.22 9.73 -4.35
CA GLY A 243 1.19 10.69 -3.94
C GLY A 243 -0.24 10.27 -4.31
N ALA A 244 -0.43 9.40 -5.30
CA ALA A 244 -1.76 8.88 -5.67
C ALA A 244 -2.03 7.52 -5.03
N GLY A 245 -1.28 6.49 -5.40
CA GLY A 245 -1.42 5.13 -4.89
C GLY A 245 -0.56 4.84 -3.67
N THR A 246 0.57 5.50 -3.54
CA THR A 246 1.59 5.27 -2.50
C THR A 246 2.13 6.59 -1.99
N TYR A 247 2.19 6.75 -0.68
CA TYR A 247 2.86 7.90 -0.07
C TYR A 247 3.34 7.55 1.35
N ALA A 248 4.51 8.05 1.75
CA ALA A 248 5.00 7.94 3.12
C ALA A 248 5.76 9.19 3.53
N ASN A 249 5.50 9.67 4.76
CA ASN A 249 6.18 10.80 5.38
C ASN A 249 6.18 10.62 6.90
N ASN A 250 7.36 10.56 7.52
CA ASN A 250 7.52 10.39 8.96
C ASN A 250 6.87 11.51 9.80
N SER A 251 6.61 12.67 9.19
CA SER A 251 5.91 13.76 9.88
C SER A 251 4.39 13.51 10.00
N THR A 252 3.82 12.65 9.17
CA THR A 252 2.38 12.43 9.06
C THR A 252 2.02 10.94 9.06
N CYS A 253 1.98 10.29 7.89
CA CYS A 253 1.52 8.92 7.73
C CYS A 253 2.13 8.23 6.50
N ALA A 254 1.96 6.90 6.46
CA ALA A 254 2.11 6.09 5.26
C ALA A 254 0.74 5.64 4.76
N VAL A 255 0.52 5.69 3.44
CA VAL A 255 -0.76 5.37 2.77
C VAL A 255 -0.50 4.48 1.57
N SER A 256 -1.29 3.42 1.41
CA SER A 256 -1.40 2.62 0.19
C SER A 256 -2.86 2.52 -0.25
N SER A 257 -3.10 2.73 -1.54
CA SER A 257 -4.44 2.89 -2.12
C SER A 257 -4.82 1.73 -3.03
N THR A 258 -6.12 1.49 -3.17
CA THR A 258 -6.70 0.53 -4.11
C THR A 258 -8.06 1.03 -4.57
N GLY A 259 -8.32 1.01 -5.88
CA GLY A 259 -9.60 1.50 -6.39
C GLY A 259 -9.55 1.83 -7.87
N TRP A 260 -10.43 2.73 -8.29
CA TRP A 260 -10.43 3.22 -9.66
C TRP A 260 -9.35 4.29 -9.85
N GLY A 261 -8.19 3.86 -10.35
CA GLY A 261 -6.94 4.62 -10.40
C GLY A 261 -7.05 6.02 -10.98
N GLU A 262 -7.89 6.24 -11.99
CA GLU A 262 -8.10 7.55 -12.63
C GLU A 262 -8.58 8.62 -11.64
N PHE A 263 -9.41 8.25 -10.67
CA PHE A 263 -9.89 9.18 -9.65
C PHE A 263 -8.86 9.37 -8.53
N PHE A 264 -8.14 8.30 -8.19
CA PHE A 264 -7.07 8.34 -7.19
C PHE A 264 -5.90 9.23 -7.66
N ILE A 265 -5.53 9.15 -8.95
CA ILE A 265 -4.55 10.06 -9.57
C ILE A 265 -5.05 11.51 -9.53
N ARG A 266 -6.28 11.77 -10.00
CA ARG A 266 -6.84 13.12 -10.07
C ARG A 266 -6.99 13.79 -8.71
N ALA A 267 -7.27 13.01 -7.66
CA ALA A 267 -7.40 13.48 -6.29
C ALA A 267 -6.07 13.46 -5.52
N MET A 268 -5.00 12.85 -6.05
CA MET A 268 -3.73 12.61 -5.35
C MET A 268 -3.95 12.00 -3.96
N VAL A 269 -4.76 10.94 -3.89
CA VAL A 269 -5.41 10.42 -2.67
C VAL A 269 -4.43 10.19 -1.54
N ALA A 270 -3.31 9.50 -1.76
CA ALA A 270 -2.37 9.17 -0.70
C ALA A 270 -1.69 10.41 -0.12
N HIS A 271 -1.26 11.35 -0.97
CA HIS A 271 -0.67 12.60 -0.53
C HIS A 271 -1.70 13.55 0.11
N ASP A 272 -2.93 13.61 -0.41
CA ASP A 272 -3.98 14.50 0.10
C ASP A 272 -4.34 14.17 1.56
N ILE A 273 -4.35 12.88 1.94
CA ILE A 273 -4.51 12.44 3.33
C ILE A 273 -3.37 12.97 4.20
N SER A 274 -2.13 12.79 3.78
CA SER A 274 -0.94 13.30 4.49
C SER A 274 -0.96 14.84 4.58
N ALA A 275 -1.29 15.54 3.50
CA ALA A 275 -1.37 17.00 3.45
C ALA A 275 -2.47 17.55 4.38
N MET A 276 -3.60 16.87 4.52
CA MET A 276 -4.64 17.26 5.48
C MET A 276 -4.15 17.12 6.92
N MET A 277 -3.38 16.09 7.25
CA MET A 277 -2.77 15.96 8.58
C MET A 277 -1.76 17.08 8.82
N GLU A 278 -0.90 17.37 7.84
CA GLU A 278 0.17 18.36 7.95
C GLU A 278 -0.36 19.80 8.03
N TYR A 279 -1.26 20.19 7.11
CA TYR A 279 -1.67 21.60 6.96
C TYR A 279 -2.94 21.95 7.73
N LYS A 280 -3.82 20.96 8.00
CA LYS A 280 -5.05 21.21 8.79
C LYS A 280 -4.95 20.70 10.22
N GLY A 281 -3.94 19.85 10.54
CA GLY A 281 -3.77 19.28 11.87
C GLY A 281 -4.87 18.31 12.29
N ILE A 282 -5.59 17.71 11.32
CA ILE A 282 -6.63 16.72 11.61
C ILE A 282 -6.02 15.31 11.74
N THR A 283 -6.76 14.39 12.35
CA THR A 283 -6.31 13.02 12.56
C THR A 283 -6.26 12.24 11.24
N LEU A 284 -5.47 11.14 11.20
CA LEU A 284 -5.41 10.22 10.08
C LEU A 284 -6.80 9.70 9.69
N GLN A 285 -7.61 9.31 10.67
CA GLN A 285 -8.95 8.77 10.46
C GLN A 285 -9.89 9.80 9.82
N GLU A 286 -9.85 11.05 10.28
CA GLU A 286 -10.65 12.14 9.72
C GLU A 286 -10.21 12.47 8.28
N ALA A 287 -8.90 12.57 8.03
CA ALA A 287 -8.36 12.82 6.70
C ALA A 287 -8.75 11.70 5.72
N ALA A 288 -8.53 10.43 6.11
CA ALA A 288 -8.91 9.26 5.30
C ALA A 288 -10.40 9.25 4.98
N LYS A 289 -11.25 9.51 5.98
CA LYS A 289 -12.71 9.56 5.81
C LYS A 289 -13.14 10.67 4.85
N ILE A 290 -12.59 11.87 4.96
CA ILE A 290 -12.90 12.99 4.05
C ILE A 290 -12.53 12.61 2.61
N VAL A 291 -11.34 12.06 2.41
CA VAL A 291 -10.86 11.75 1.05
C VAL A 291 -11.67 10.60 0.45
N ILE A 292 -11.87 9.50 1.17
CA ILE A 292 -12.49 8.29 0.62
C ILE A 292 -14.01 8.35 0.61
N GLN A 293 -14.65 9.01 1.58
CA GLN A 293 -16.12 9.07 1.65
C GLN A 293 -16.73 10.31 1.02
N GLN A 294 -15.92 11.32 0.67
CA GLN A 294 -16.43 12.57 0.07
C GLN A 294 -15.69 12.89 -1.25
N LYS A 295 -14.39 13.21 -1.22
CA LYS A 295 -13.67 13.69 -2.41
C LYS A 295 -13.63 12.69 -3.57
N VAL A 296 -13.37 11.40 -3.29
CA VAL A 296 -13.33 10.37 -4.32
C VAL A 296 -14.72 10.11 -4.93
N PRO A 297 -15.81 9.95 -4.14
CA PRO A 297 -17.17 9.85 -4.67
C PRO A 297 -17.63 11.09 -5.42
N ASP A 298 -17.30 12.29 -4.97
CA ASP A 298 -17.66 13.54 -5.66
C ASP A 298 -17.07 13.62 -7.08
N LEU A 299 -15.95 12.95 -7.31
CA LEU A 299 -15.36 12.79 -8.65
C LEU A 299 -15.96 11.63 -9.44
N GLY A 300 -16.81 10.78 -8.82
CA GLY A 300 -17.39 9.58 -9.42
C GLY A 300 -16.56 8.31 -9.19
N GLY A 301 -15.57 8.34 -8.30
CA GLY A 301 -14.66 7.23 -8.01
C GLY A 301 -15.10 6.36 -6.84
N ASP A 302 -14.51 5.16 -6.77
CA ASP A 302 -14.63 4.24 -5.64
C ASP A 302 -13.32 3.48 -5.39
N GLY A 303 -13.17 2.98 -4.16
CA GLY A 303 -11.99 2.27 -3.71
C GLY A 303 -11.77 2.40 -2.20
N GLY A 304 -10.53 2.30 -1.77
CA GLY A 304 -10.14 2.41 -0.38
C GLY A 304 -8.65 2.60 -0.18
N ILE A 305 -8.27 2.77 1.08
CA ILE A 305 -6.88 2.89 1.51
C ILE A 305 -6.62 2.08 2.78
N VAL A 306 -5.37 1.74 2.96
CA VAL A 306 -4.82 1.42 4.29
C VAL A 306 -3.75 2.45 4.63
N ALA A 307 -3.71 2.85 5.89
CA ALA A 307 -2.76 3.85 6.36
C ALA A 307 -2.36 3.62 7.81
N ILE A 308 -1.16 4.06 8.16
CA ILE A 308 -0.63 4.10 9.52
C ILE A 308 0.10 5.43 9.73
N ASP A 309 -0.12 6.09 10.88
CA ASP A 309 0.59 7.33 11.21
C ASP A 309 1.84 7.08 12.07
N LYS A 310 2.59 8.14 12.31
CA LYS A 310 3.82 8.13 13.13
C LYS A 310 3.61 7.69 14.59
N ASP A 311 2.38 7.73 15.09
CA ASP A 311 2.00 7.35 16.44
C ASP A 311 1.42 5.93 16.50
N GLY A 312 1.32 5.25 15.34
CA GLY A 312 0.80 3.89 15.20
C GLY A 312 -0.73 3.81 15.09
N ASN A 313 -1.42 4.94 14.89
CA ASN A 313 -2.85 4.92 14.60
C ASN A 313 -3.09 4.42 13.17
N ILE A 314 -4.15 3.63 12.99
CA ILE A 314 -4.46 2.93 11.74
C ILE A 314 -5.77 3.44 11.16
N ALA A 315 -5.79 3.61 9.83
CA ALA A 315 -7.02 3.80 9.06
C ALA A 315 -7.10 2.74 7.95
N MET A 316 -8.27 2.13 7.81
CA MET A 316 -8.62 1.20 6.73
C MET A 316 -9.98 1.65 6.16
N GLU A 317 -9.96 2.70 5.34
CA GLU A 317 -11.16 3.39 4.88
C GLU A 317 -11.47 3.02 3.43
N PHE A 318 -12.74 2.68 3.13
CA PHE A 318 -13.19 2.32 1.79
C PHE A 318 -14.67 2.61 1.59
N ASN A 319 -15.08 2.91 0.36
CA ASN A 319 -16.46 3.20 -0.04
C ASN A 319 -17.08 2.12 -0.96
N THR A 320 -16.38 1.01 -1.14
CA THR A 320 -16.84 -0.18 -1.88
C THR A 320 -17.59 -1.16 -0.98
N ALA A 321 -18.10 -2.27 -1.54
CA ALA A 321 -18.80 -3.31 -0.79
C ALA A 321 -17.88 -4.13 0.13
N GLY A 322 -16.59 -4.22 -0.21
CA GLY A 322 -15.59 -4.89 0.61
C GLY A 322 -14.16 -4.47 0.24
N MET A 323 -13.24 -4.75 1.14
CA MET A 323 -11.80 -4.61 0.95
C MET A 323 -11.09 -5.73 1.72
N TYR A 324 -10.30 -6.54 1.02
CA TYR A 324 -9.38 -7.47 1.66
C TYR A 324 -8.37 -6.66 2.46
N ARG A 325 -8.32 -6.85 3.77
CA ARG A 325 -7.49 -6.02 4.64
C ARG A 325 -7.06 -6.75 5.91
N ALA A 326 -5.88 -6.39 6.41
CA ALA A 326 -5.43 -6.84 7.71
C ALA A 326 -4.54 -5.80 8.37
N HIS A 327 -4.48 -5.82 9.70
CA HIS A 327 -3.48 -5.09 10.46
C HIS A 327 -2.96 -5.89 11.64
N MET A 328 -1.73 -5.61 12.05
CA MET A 328 -1.10 -6.21 13.22
C MET A 328 -0.27 -5.17 13.96
N ASN A 329 -0.53 -4.99 15.24
CA ASN A 329 0.13 -4.01 16.09
C ASN A 329 1.34 -4.60 16.85
N ALA A 330 2.05 -3.76 17.61
CA ALA A 330 3.22 -4.14 18.39
C ALA A 330 2.95 -5.24 19.44
N LYS A 331 1.71 -5.40 19.89
CA LYS A 331 1.32 -6.47 20.84
C LYS A 331 1.07 -7.81 20.14
N GLY A 332 1.06 -7.83 18.80
CA GLY A 332 0.71 -9.01 18.02
C GLY A 332 -0.81 -9.22 17.87
N GLU A 333 -1.61 -8.21 18.18
CA GLU A 333 -3.05 -8.24 17.94
C GLU A 333 -3.30 -8.14 16.43
N LEU A 334 -3.84 -9.23 15.88
CA LEU A 334 -4.12 -9.39 14.45
C LEU A 334 -5.61 -9.21 14.18
N ILE A 335 -5.94 -8.40 13.17
CA ILE A 335 -7.28 -8.33 12.59
C ILE A 335 -7.15 -8.59 11.10
N VAL A 336 -7.98 -9.50 10.58
CA VAL A 336 -8.14 -9.80 9.16
C VAL A 336 -9.62 -9.68 8.81
N LYS A 337 -9.96 -8.92 7.76
CA LYS A 337 -11.34 -8.65 7.35
C LYS A 337 -11.47 -8.55 5.84
N ILE A 338 -12.68 -8.80 5.32
CA ILE A 338 -13.00 -8.76 3.89
C ILE A 338 -14.18 -7.82 3.64
N TYR A 339 -15.29 -7.98 4.36
CA TYR A 339 -16.55 -7.29 4.08
C TYR A 339 -16.68 -5.97 4.84
N LYS A 340 -17.67 -5.16 4.43
CA LYS A 340 -17.88 -3.82 5.01
C LYS A 340 -18.48 -3.88 6.41
N ASP A 341 -19.35 -4.84 6.66
CA ASP A 341 -20.17 -4.92 7.87
C ASP A 341 -19.56 -5.85 8.94
N GLU A 342 -18.24 -5.98 8.95
CA GLU A 342 -17.46 -6.79 9.92
C GLU A 342 -16.82 -5.94 11.00
#